data_fd4738199b79e9de91136881c55012c7
#
_entry.id   fd4738199b79e9de91136881c55012c7
#
_cell.length_a   1.000
_cell.length_b   1.000
_cell.length_c   1.000
_cell.angle_alpha   90.00
_cell.angle_beta   90.00
_cell.angle_gamma   90.00
#
_symmetry.space_group_name_H-M   'P 1'
#
loop_
_entity.id
_entity.type
_entity.pdbx_description
1 polymer ?
#
loop_
_entity_poly.entity_id
_entity_poly.type
_entity_poly.pdbx_seq_one_letter_code
_entity_poly.pdbx_strand_id
1 'polypeptide(L)'
;MKPPATLPDFRNLGVWLRILLLAQALRLAFVVLGGPGGQPWLEQLLQQSVRFDPPLLATVLLLYLLQPLLARTSYRRGLVLVLLLAASVAALWHVAVEQGLGLALAGSAAHSASVAALLTGALLFYFDWRQQRLSPALAEARLAALQARIRPHFLFNSLNSVLALLRRQPQQAEAVLHDLADLYRALLSDARTLVPL
;
A
#
# COMPACT_ATOMS: atom_id res chain seq x y z
N MET A 1 6.82 -16.68 8.36
CA MET A 1 7.50 -15.44 8.79
C MET A 1 6.62 -14.26 8.41
N LYS A 2 6.29 -13.35 9.37
CA LYS A 2 5.59 -12.10 9.01
C LYS A 2 6.55 -11.23 8.18
N PRO A 3 6.11 -10.66 7.04
CA PRO A 3 6.94 -9.72 6.33
C PRO A 3 7.29 -8.54 7.24
N PRO A 4 8.49 -7.96 7.12
CA PRO A 4 8.85 -6.80 7.90
C PRO A 4 7.87 -5.67 7.61
N ALA A 5 7.34 -5.04 8.67
CA ALA A 5 6.47 -3.88 8.52
C ALA A 5 7.27 -2.75 7.86
N THR A 6 6.79 -2.27 6.73
CA THR A 6 7.40 -1.16 5.98
C THR A 6 6.42 -0.01 5.89
N LEU A 7 6.92 1.22 5.89
CA LEU A 7 6.08 2.39 5.63
C LEU A 7 5.51 2.32 4.22
N PRO A 8 4.30 2.86 4.01
CA PRO A 8 3.75 3.00 2.67
C PRO A 8 4.68 3.82 1.79
N ASP A 9 4.73 3.47 0.50
CA ASP A 9 5.43 4.31 -0.48
C ASP A 9 4.58 5.54 -0.79
N PHE A 10 4.93 6.67 -0.17
CA PHE A 10 4.23 7.94 -0.37
C PHE A 10 4.47 8.57 -1.75
N ARG A 11 5.27 7.97 -2.63
CA ARG A 11 5.39 8.37 -4.05
C ARG A 11 4.36 7.66 -4.93
N ASN A 12 3.70 6.64 -4.42
CA ASN A 12 2.68 5.92 -5.14
C ASN A 12 1.36 6.69 -5.16
N LEU A 13 0.89 7.05 -6.36
CA LEU A 13 -0.38 7.76 -6.56
C LEU A 13 -1.57 7.02 -5.93
N GLY A 14 -1.54 5.70 -5.92
CA GLY A 14 -2.58 4.88 -5.29
C GLY A 14 -2.62 5.02 -3.76
N VAL A 15 -1.50 5.33 -3.12
CA VAL A 15 -1.44 5.65 -1.68
C VAL A 15 -2.05 7.02 -1.44
N TRP A 16 -1.69 8.02 -2.24
CA TRP A 16 -2.27 9.36 -2.18
C TRP A 16 -3.79 9.34 -2.30
N LEU A 17 -4.27 8.69 -3.36
CA LEU A 17 -5.71 8.60 -3.61
C LEU A 17 -6.46 7.99 -2.42
N ARG A 18 -5.90 6.94 -1.81
CA ARG A 18 -6.52 6.30 -0.63
C ARG A 18 -6.49 7.20 0.59
N ILE A 19 -5.38 7.88 0.85
CA ILE A 19 -5.29 8.84 1.97
C ILE A 19 -6.35 9.92 1.81
N LEU A 20 -6.44 10.53 0.64
CA LEU A 20 -7.40 11.60 0.36
C LEU A 20 -8.85 11.10 0.44
N LEU A 21 -9.16 9.98 -0.20
CA LEU A 21 -10.51 9.41 -0.18
C LEU A 21 -10.95 9.01 1.23
N LEU A 22 -10.08 8.36 2.01
CA LEU A 22 -10.40 7.94 3.37
C LEU A 22 -10.58 9.15 4.30
N ALA A 23 -9.72 10.17 4.18
CA ALA A 23 -9.85 11.40 4.96
C ALA A 23 -11.14 12.15 4.62
N GLN A 24 -11.49 12.27 3.34
CA GLN A 24 -12.74 12.91 2.90
C GLN A 24 -13.98 12.11 3.29
N ALA A 25 -13.94 10.78 3.15
CA ALA A 25 -15.04 9.92 3.58
C ALA A 25 -15.30 10.02 5.09
N LEU A 26 -14.23 10.04 5.90
CA LEU A 26 -14.34 10.18 7.35
C LEU A 26 -14.91 11.55 7.74
N ARG A 27 -14.46 12.62 7.08
CA ARG A 27 -15.00 13.97 7.26
C ARG A 27 -16.49 14.04 6.90
N LEU A 28 -16.86 13.49 5.75
CA LEU A 28 -18.25 13.45 5.32
C LEU A 28 -19.12 12.66 6.31
N ALA A 29 -18.65 11.51 6.75
CA ALA A 29 -19.32 10.71 7.76
C ALA A 29 -19.53 11.49 9.07
N PHE A 30 -18.51 12.24 9.51
CA PHE A 30 -18.60 13.07 10.72
C PHE A 30 -19.68 14.17 10.56
N VAL A 31 -19.75 14.81 9.40
CA VAL A 31 -20.77 15.86 9.13
C VAL A 31 -22.17 15.27 9.08
N VAL A 32 -22.33 14.11 8.41
CA VAL A 32 -23.64 13.47 8.23
C VAL A 32 -24.16 12.85 9.54
N LEU A 33 -23.27 12.24 10.32
CA LEU A 33 -23.67 11.46 11.51
C LEU A 33 -23.77 12.30 12.79
N GLY A 34 -23.08 13.44 12.88
CA GLY A 34 -22.94 14.06 14.18
C GLY A 34 -22.56 15.52 14.22
N GLY A 35 -22.79 16.26 13.18
CA GLY A 35 -22.55 17.69 13.26
C GLY A 35 -23.41 18.32 14.38
N PRO A 36 -22.81 19.11 15.31
CA PRO A 36 -23.55 19.77 16.37
C PRO A 36 -24.68 20.62 15.76
N GLY A 37 -25.90 20.33 16.19
CA GLY A 37 -27.17 20.70 15.61
C GLY A 37 -27.32 22.17 15.18
N GLY A 38 -28.01 22.35 14.09
CA GLY A 38 -28.58 23.62 13.67
C GLY A 38 -27.93 24.31 12.48
N GLN A 39 -26.69 24.03 12.14
CA GLN A 39 -26.06 24.59 10.93
C GLN A 39 -26.33 23.73 9.69
N PRO A 40 -26.55 24.33 8.50
CA PRO A 40 -26.66 23.59 7.26
C PRO A 40 -25.40 22.73 7.02
N TRP A 41 -25.60 21.49 6.62
CA TRP A 41 -24.50 20.56 6.36
C TRP A 41 -23.42 21.10 5.39
N LEU A 42 -23.81 21.95 4.46
CA LEU A 42 -22.92 22.59 3.50
C LEU A 42 -21.96 23.58 4.18
N GLU A 43 -22.46 24.39 5.11
CA GLU A 43 -21.63 25.32 5.88
C GLU A 43 -20.62 24.57 6.76
N GLN A 44 -21.05 23.49 7.38
CA GLN A 44 -20.16 22.63 8.17
C GLN A 44 -19.07 22.01 7.30
N LEU A 45 -19.39 21.54 6.09
CA LEU A 45 -18.41 21.03 5.15
C LEU A 45 -17.40 22.10 4.75
N LEU A 46 -17.84 23.29 4.43
CA LEU A 46 -16.96 24.40 4.06
C LEU A 46 -16.02 24.81 5.20
N GLN A 47 -16.54 24.96 6.41
CA GLN A 47 -15.73 25.29 7.59
C GLN A 47 -14.68 24.19 7.86
N GLN A 48 -15.07 22.92 7.76
CA GLN A 48 -14.16 21.82 7.93
C GLN A 48 -13.13 21.73 6.80
N SER A 49 -13.48 22.11 5.56
CA SER A 49 -12.53 22.13 4.44
C SER A 49 -11.37 23.09 4.71
N VAL A 50 -11.66 24.29 5.18
CA VAL A 50 -10.60 25.26 5.53
C VAL A 50 -9.67 24.72 6.61
N ARG A 51 -10.21 23.95 7.54
CA ARG A 51 -9.44 23.40 8.66
C ARG A 51 -8.60 22.18 8.28
N PHE A 52 -9.14 21.26 7.49
CA PHE A 52 -8.54 19.93 7.28
C PHE A 52 -7.86 19.77 5.92
N ASP A 53 -8.38 20.36 4.84
CA ASP A 53 -7.85 20.10 3.50
C ASP A 53 -6.44 20.68 3.29
N PRO A 54 -6.13 21.93 3.64
CA PRO A 54 -4.79 22.46 3.42
C PRO A 54 -3.69 21.74 4.20
N PRO A 55 -3.84 21.45 5.52
CA PRO A 55 -2.80 20.71 6.24
C PRO A 55 -2.71 19.25 5.80
N LEU A 56 -3.81 18.62 5.35
CA LEU A 56 -3.79 17.28 4.76
C LEU A 56 -2.95 17.26 3.48
N LEU A 57 -3.23 18.17 2.54
CA LEU A 57 -2.50 18.28 1.28
C LEU A 57 -1.02 18.61 1.49
N ALA A 58 -0.73 19.55 2.41
CA ALA A 58 0.63 19.89 2.77
C ALA A 58 1.38 18.69 3.38
N THR A 59 0.74 17.93 4.25
CA THR A 59 1.32 16.72 4.85
C THR A 59 1.62 15.66 3.79
N VAL A 60 0.68 15.39 2.88
CA VAL A 60 0.88 14.40 1.80
C VAL A 60 2.01 14.85 0.87
N LEU A 61 2.08 16.13 0.51
CA LEU A 61 3.17 16.68 -0.30
C LEU A 61 4.53 16.57 0.40
N LEU A 62 4.60 16.90 1.69
CA LEU A 62 5.83 16.77 2.46
C LEU A 62 6.27 15.32 2.61
N LEU A 63 5.36 14.38 2.82
CA LEU A 63 5.64 12.94 2.85
C LEU A 63 6.19 12.46 1.50
N TYR A 64 5.65 12.93 0.39
CA TYR A 64 6.19 12.65 -0.96
C TYR A 64 7.63 13.13 -1.10
N LEU A 65 7.92 14.37 -0.70
CA LEU A 65 9.27 14.95 -0.79
C LEU A 65 10.26 14.25 0.16
N LEU A 66 9.82 13.89 1.36
CA LEU A 66 10.63 13.26 2.39
C LEU A 66 10.74 11.73 2.24
N GLN A 67 10.04 11.12 1.28
CA GLN A 67 10.07 9.67 1.03
C GLN A 67 11.50 9.09 0.96
N PRO A 68 12.48 9.68 0.24
CA PRO A 68 13.83 9.13 0.16
C PRO A 68 14.56 9.13 1.51
N LEU A 69 14.22 10.06 2.40
CA LEU A 69 14.75 10.09 3.77
C LEU A 69 14.06 9.06 4.66
N LEU A 70 12.72 8.97 4.56
CA LEU A 70 11.92 8.02 5.31
C LEU A 70 12.27 6.56 4.96
N ALA A 71 12.57 6.27 3.69
CA ALA A 71 12.97 4.95 3.23
C ALA A 71 14.30 4.45 3.85
N ARG A 72 15.15 5.35 4.32
CA ARG A 72 16.42 5.04 4.99
C ARG A 72 16.26 4.83 6.50
N THR A 73 15.09 5.11 7.06
CA THR A 73 14.85 5.00 8.51
C THR A 73 14.24 3.64 8.86
N SER A 74 14.43 3.20 10.11
CA SER A 74 13.71 2.03 10.62
C SER A 74 12.21 2.32 10.73
N TYR A 75 11.39 1.30 10.56
CA TYR A 75 9.91 1.42 10.58
C TYR A 75 9.39 2.23 11.77
N ARG A 76 9.88 1.93 13.01
CA ARG A 76 9.44 2.63 14.22
C ARG A 76 9.79 4.13 14.21
N ARG A 77 11.01 4.47 13.77
CA ARG A 77 11.43 5.87 13.65
C ARG A 77 10.64 6.60 12.57
N GLY A 78 10.45 5.96 11.43
CA GLY A 78 9.65 6.51 10.34
C GLY A 78 8.21 6.75 10.74
N LEU A 79 7.58 5.84 11.50
CA LEU A 79 6.21 6.01 12.02
C LEU A 79 6.13 7.24 12.93
N VAL A 80 7.06 7.41 13.88
CA VAL A 80 7.09 8.58 14.77
C VAL A 80 7.29 9.87 13.97
N LEU A 81 8.21 9.87 12.99
CA LEU A 81 8.45 11.05 12.14
C LEU A 81 7.21 11.45 11.33
N VAL A 82 6.48 10.49 10.76
CA VAL A 82 5.24 10.76 10.02
C VAL A 82 4.16 11.33 10.93
N LEU A 83 4.00 10.79 12.14
CA LEU A 83 3.03 11.30 13.12
C LEU A 83 3.39 12.71 13.58
N LEU A 84 4.66 12.96 13.90
CA LEU A 84 5.12 14.31 14.30
C LEU A 84 4.99 15.31 13.16
N LEU A 85 5.30 14.93 11.93
CA LEU A 85 5.12 15.79 10.76
C LEU A 85 3.65 16.19 10.59
N ALA A 86 2.73 15.24 10.60
CA ALA A 86 1.31 15.50 10.46
C ALA A 86 0.77 16.42 11.60
N ALA A 87 1.17 16.13 12.84
CA ALA A 87 0.79 16.94 14.00
C ALA A 87 1.33 18.37 13.91
N SER A 88 2.61 18.55 13.55
CA SER A 88 3.23 19.88 13.42
C SER A 88 2.62 20.69 12.29
N VAL A 89 2.36 20.09 11.12
CA VAL A 89 1.71 20.77 10.00
C VAL A 89 0.31 21.23 10.39
N ALA A 90 -0.48 20.39 11.06
CA ALA A 90 -1.82 20.76 11.52
C ALA A 90 -1.81 21.87 12.58
N ALA A 91 -0.86 21.83 13.53
CA ALA A 91 -0.71 22.87 14.54
C ALA A 91 -0.29 24.20 13.92
N LEU A 92 0.70 24.18 13.03
CA LEU A 92 1.19 25.38 12.32
C LEU A 92 0.09 26.01 11.46
N TRP A 93 -0.69 25.18 10.75
CA TRP A 93 -1.83 25.64 9.98
C TRP A 93 -2.88 26.33 10.87
N HIS A 94 -3.20 25.72 12.00
CA HIS A 94 -4.15 26.28 12.96
C HIS A 94 -3.71 27.68 13.42
N VAL A 95 -2.46 27.82 13.84
CA VAL A 95 -1.89 29.11 14.27
C VAL A 95 -1.86 30.12 13.12
N ALA A 96 -1.49 29.68 11.91
CA ALA A 96 -1.45 30.57 10.74
C ALA A 96 -2.83 31.14 10.37
N VAL A 97 -3.88 30.32 10.48
CA VAL A 97 -5.26 30.76 10.21
C VAL A 97 -5.77 31.69 11.27
N GLU A 98 -5.53 31.42 12.57
CA GLU A 98 -5.98 32.29 13.65
C GLU A 98 -5.24 33.61 13.66
N GLN A 99 -3.91 33.60 13.55
CA GLN A 99 -3.09 34.82 13.67
C GLN A 99 -2.95 35.56 12.33
N GLY A 100 -2.90 34.83 11.21
CA GLY A 100 -2.68 35.43 9.90
C GLY A 100 -3.96 35.88 9.21
N LEU A 101 -5.05 35.13 9.31
CA LEU A 101 -6.33 35.44 8.67
C LEU A 101 -7.38 35.94 9.64
N GLY A 102 -7.11 35.95 10.94
CA GLY A 102 -8.06 36.38 11.96
C GLY A 102 -9.33 35.51 12.05
N LEU A 103 -9.27 34.27 11.52
CA LEU A 103 -10.39 33.33 11.53
C LEU A 103 -10.28 32.44 12.76
N ALA A 104 -11.25 32.49 13.66
CA ALA A 104 -11.31 31.58 14.79
C ALA A 104 -11.63 30.17 14.36
N LEU A 105 -10.68 29.27 14.57
CA LEU A 105 -10.90 27.83 14.37
C LEU A 105 -11.38 27.19 15.68
N ALA A 106 -12.32 26.25 15.58
CA ALA A 106 -12.80 25.53 16.76
C ALA A 106 -11.68 24.69 17.41
N GLY A 107 -11.47 24.86 18.72
CA GLY A 107 -10.45 24.16 19.50
C GLY A 107 -9.10 24.87 19.52
N SER A 108 -8.06 24.18 19.95
CA SER A 108 -6.70 24.71 20.04
C SER A 108 -5.78 24.08 18.99
N ALA A 109 -4.61 24.69 18.78
CA ALA A 109 -3.56 24.10 17.93
C ALA A 109 -3.16 22.69 18.40
N ALA A 110 -3.11 22.46 19.72
CA ALA A 110 -2.85 21.14 20.29
C ALA A 110 -3.96 20.13 19.98
N HIS A 111 -5.22 20.57 19.95
CA HIS A 111 -6.34 19.73 19.53
C HIS A 111 -6.22 19.37 18.04
N SER A 112 -5.90 20.31 17.17
CA SER A 112 -5.68 20.05 15.74
C SER A 112 -4.51 19.09 15.50
N ALA A 113 -3.41 19.26 16.24
CA ALA A 113 -2.27 18.35 16.19
C ALA A 113 -2.62 16.93 16.63
N SER A 114 -3.36 16.76 17.74
CA SER A 114 -3.76 15.44 18.22
C SER A 114 -4.72 14.73 17.27
N VAL A 115 -5.69 15.45 16.70
CA VAL A 115 -6.59 14.89 15.69
C VAL A 115 -5.81 14.44 14.46
N ALA A 116 -4.88 15.26 13.95
CA ALA A 116 -4.05 14.91 12.82
C ALA A 116 -3.17 13.67 13.10
N ALA A 117 -2.57 13.58 14.30
CA ALA A 117 -1.77 12.43 14.71
C ALA A 117 -2.63 11.15 14.79
N LEU A 118 -3.82 11.22 15.39
CA LEU A 118 -4.74 10.08 15.48
C LEU A 118 -5.20 9.59 14.11
N LEU A 119 -5.60 10.51 13.22
CA LEU A 119 -6.01 10.16 11.85
C LEU A 119 -4.86 9.55 11.05
N THR A 120 -3.66 10.15 11.17
CA THR A 120 -2.46 9.61 10.51
C THR A 120 -2.11 8.23 11.05
N GLY A 121 -2.20 8.03 12.37
CA GLY A 121 -1.98 6.73 13.00
C GLY A 121 -2.98 5.67 12.52
N ALA A 122 -4.27 6.02 12.43
CA ALA A 122 -5.31 5.13 11.90
C ALA A 122 -5.06 4.77 10.42
N LEU A 123 -4.64 5.74 9.60
CA LEU A 123 -4.29 5.50 8.20
C LEU A 123 -3.06 4.58 8.06
N LEU A 124 -2.01 4.82 8.85
CA LEU A 124 -0.82 3.95 8.84
C LEU A 124 -1.16 2.54 9.29
N PHE A 125 -1.98 2.39 10.34
CA PHE A 125 -2.50 1.08 10.77
C PHE A 125 -3.31 0.40 9.65
N TYR A 126 -4.18 1.13 8.95
CA TYR A 126 -4.94 0.61 7.81
C TYR A 126 -4.01 0.10 6.70
N PHE A 127 -2.95 0.86 6.35
CA PHE A 127 -2.00 0.43 5.32
C PHE A 127 -1.22 -0.81 5.74
N ASP A 128 -0.77 -0.89 6.99
CA ASP A 128 -0.07 -2.06 7.53
C ASP A 128 -0.98 -3.30 7.53
N TRP A 129 -2.21 -3.16 8.05
CA TRP A 129 -3.20 -4.24 8.04
C TRP A 129 -3.52 -4.72 6.62
N ARG A 130 -3.72 -3.78 5.68
CA ARG A 130 -3.98 -4.09 4.28
C ARG A 130 -2.82 -4.82 3.62
N GLN A 131 -1.59 -4.39 3.87
CA GLN A 131 -0.39 -5.04 3.35
C GLN A 131 -0.26 -6.47 3.86
N GLN A 132 -0.53 -6.70 5.13
CA GLN A 132 -0.52 -8.05 5.72
C GLN A 132 -1.59 -8.97 5.12
N ARG A 133 -2.75 -8.43 4.75
CA ARG A 133 -3.85 -9.21 4.15
C ARG A 133 -3.63 -9.55 2.67
N LEU A 134 -3.10 -8.62 1.90
CA LEU A 134 -2.96 -8.80 0.45
C LEU A 134 -1.69 -9.54 0.03
N SER A 135 -0.64 -9.48 0.82
CA SER A 135 0.64 -10.13 0.52
C SER A 135 0.53 -11.65 0.39
N PRO A 136 -0.14 -12.40 1.30
CA PRO A 136 -0.32 -13.85 1.15
C PRO A 136 -1.14 -14.22 -0.09
N ALA A 137 -2.26 -13.54 -0.33
CA ALA A 137 -3.14 -13.82 -1.45
C ALA A 137 -2.46 -13.62 -2.81
N LEU A 138 -1.61 -12.60 -2.92
CA LEU A 138 -0.80 -12.36 -4.12
C LEU A 138 0.28 -13.44 -4.32
N ALA A 139 0.90 -13.90 -3.23
CA ALA A 139 1.88 -14.98 -3.29
C ALA A 139 1.22 -16.31 -3.71
N GLU A 140 0.07 -16.65 -3.14
CA GLU A 140 -0.71 -17.82 -3.51
C GLU A 140 -1.21 -17.76 -4.95
N ALA A 141 -1.72 -16.59 -5.39
CA ALA A 141 -2.14 -16.41 -6.78
C ALA A 141 -0.97 -16.56 -7.78
N ARG A 142 0.21 -16.06 -7.43
CA ARG A 142 1.44 -16.24 -8.24
C ARG A 142 1.87 -17.71 -8.28
N LEU A 143 1.82 -18.42 -7.16
CA LEU A 143 2.13 -19.85 -7.10
C LEU A 143 1.12 -20.66 -7.92
N ALA A 144 -0.17 -20.37 -7.80
CA ALA A 144 -1.21 -21.03 -8.59
C ALA A 144 -1.04 -20.75 -10.09
N ALA A 145 -0.69 -19.54 -10.49
CA ALA A 145 -0.42 -19.18 -11.88
C ALA A 145 0.82 -19.90 -12.43
N LEU A 146 1.87 -20.07 -11.62
CA LEU A 146 3.07 -20.84 -11.97
C LEU A 146 2.75 -22.32 -12.12
N GLN A 147 1.99 -22.88 -11.20
CA GLN A 147 1.55 -24.28 -11.25
C GLN A 147 0.63 -24.57 -12.44
N ALA A 148 -0.24 -23.62 -12.81
CA ALA A 148 -1.13 -23.76 -13.98
C ALA A 148 -0.37 -23.76 -15.32
N ARG A 149 0.80 -23.13 -15.39
CA ARG A 149 1.67 -23.15 -16.59
C ARG A 149 2.33 -24.51 -16.84
N ILE A 150 2.63 -25.25 -15.76
CA ILE A 150 3.14 -26.61 -15.86
C ILE A 150 1.90 -27.51 -15.87
N ARG A 151 1.44 -27.94 -17.03
CA ARG A 151 0.38 -28.97 -17.11
C ARG A 151 0.88 -30.26 -16.47
N PRO A 152 0.44 -30.65 -15.25
CA PRO A 152 0.97 -31.83 -14.56
C PRO A 152 0.82 -33.08 -15.40
N HIS A 153 -0.28 -33.15 -16.12
CA HIS A 153 -0.57 -34.26 -17.03
C HIS A 153 0.46 -34.41 -18.19
N PHE A 154 0.95 -33.27 -18.69
CA PHE A 154 2.02 -33.29 -19.71
C PHE A 154 3.33 -33.84 -19.14
N LEU A 155 3.70 -33.43 -17.93
CA LEU A 155 4.89 -33.96 -17.27
C LEU A 155 4.81 -35.46 -17.02
N PHE A 156 3.70 -35.95 -16.47
CA PHE A 156 3.50 -37.39 -16.22
C PHE A 156 3.50 -38.19 -17.52
N ASN A 157 2.87 -37.70 -18.58
CA ASN A 157 2.86 -38.34 -19.87
C ASN A 157 4.26 -38.39 -20.51
N SER A 158 5.01 -37.33 -20.44
CA SER A 158 6.38 -37.26 -20.95
C SER A 158 7.31 -38.22 -20.20
N LEU A 159 7.22 -38.26 -18.86
CA LEU A 159 7.97 -39.20 -18.04
C LEU A 159 7.59 -40.66 -18.35
N ASN A 160 6.32 -40.97 -18.54
CA ASN A 160 5.86 -42.31 -18.90
C ASN A 160 6.38 -42.72 -20.29
N SER A 161 6.44 -41.78 -21.24
CA SER A 161 7.02 -42.02 -22.56
C SER A 161 8.52 -42.31 -22.47
N VAL A 162 9.27 -41.58 -21.67
CA VAL A 162 10.69 -41.83 -21.41
C VAL A 162 10.89 -43.23 -20.80
N LEU A 163 10.07 -43.58 -19.78
CA LEU A 163 10.14 -44.89 -19.14
C LEU A 163 9.86 -46.05 -20.12
N ALA A 164 8.94 -45.86 -21.05
CA ALA A 164 8.65 -46.86 -22.10
C ALA A 164 9.81 -47.02 -23.08
N LEU A 165 10.51 -45.94 -23.43
CA LEU A 165 11.67 -45.93 -24.33
C LEU A 165 12.93 -46.49 -23.67
N LEU A 166 13.11 -46.29 -22.37
CA LEU A 166 14.33 -46.67 -21.64
C LEU A 166 14.69 -48.18 -21.78
N ARG A 167 13.68 -49.02 -21.90
CA ARG A 167 13.86 -50.48 -22.05
C ARG A 167 14.13 -50.95 -23.49
N ARG A 168 13.66 -50.18 -24.48
CA ARG A 168 13.69 -50.58 -25.89
C ARG A 168 14.69 -49.78 -26.73
N GLN A 169 14.86 -48.51 -26.40
CA GLN A 169 15.65 -47.54 -27.17
C GLN A 169 16.30 -46.54 -26.23
N PRO A 170 17.33 -46.88 -25.46
CA PRO A 170 17.91 -46.02 -24.42
C PRO A 170 18.46 -44.70 -24.96
N GLN A 171 19.03 -44.69 -26.15
CA GLN A 171 19.56 -43.47 -26.78
C GLN A 171 18.44 -42.44 -27.12
N GLN A 172 17.26 -42.93 -27.54
CA GLN A 172 16.13 -42.07 -27.80
C GLN A 172 15.50 -41.57 -26.49
N ALA A 173 15.49 -42.38 -25.43
CA ALA A 173 15.04 -41.99 -24.13
C ALA A 173 15.90 -40.82 -23.57
N GLU A 174 17.21 -40.86 -23.77
CA GLU A 174 18.15 -39.83 -23.38
C GLU A 174 17.90 -38.52 -24.16
N ALA A 175 17.70 -38.58 -25.46
CA ALA A 175 17.38 -37.43 -26.30
C ALA A 175 16.07 -36.74 -25.84
N VAL A 176 14.99 -37.50 -25.62
CA VAL A 176 13.71 -36.98 -25.14
C VAL A 176 13.84 -36.36 -23.74
N LEU A 177 14.69 -36.90 -22.87
CA LEU A 177 14.94 -36.35 -21.54
C LEU A 177 15.67 -35.00 -21.62
N HIS A 178 16.63 -34.87 -22.54
CA HIS A 178 17.32 -33.60 -22.80
C HIS A 178 16.36 -32.55 -23.34
N ASP A 179 15.55 -32.90 -24.35
CA ASP A 179 14.54 -31.95 -24.89
C ASP A 179 13.54 -31.51 -23.82
N LEU A 180 13.12 -32.40 -22.94
CA LEU A 180 12.23 -32.09 -21.82
C LEU A 180 12.91 -31.13 -20.82
N ALA A 181 14.18 -31.36 -20.50
CA ALA A 181 14.95 -30.52 -19.62
C ALA A 181 15.11 -29.08 -20.18
N ASP A 182 15.38 -28.98 -21.49
CA ASP A 182 15.50 -27.69 -22.18
C ASP A 182 14.17 -26.96 -22.25
N LEU A 183 13.06 -27.62 -22.51
CA LEU A 183 11.73 -27.06 -22.47
C LEU A 183 11.40 -26.48 -21.07
N TYR A 184 11.70 -27.25 -20.02
CA TYR A 184 11.48 -26.76 -18.64
C TYR A 184 12.39 -25.58 -18.30
N ARG A 185 13.63 -25.58 -18.77
CA ARG A 185 14.55 -24.46 -18.56
C ARG A 185 14.05 -23.20 -19.25
N ALA A 186 13.54 -23.31 -20.47
CA ALA A 186 12.93 -22.19 -21.20
C ALA A 186 11.67 -21.67 -20.48
N LEU A 187 10.75 -22.52 -20.05
CA LEU A 187 9.55 -22.15 -19.32
C LEU A 187 9.84 -21.46 -17.98
N LEU A 188 10.91 -21.85 -17.28
CA LEU A 188 11.33 -21.24 -16.02
C LEU A 188 12.11 -19.95 -16.22
N SER A 189 12.83 -19.77 -17.34
CA SER A 189 13.54 -18.52 -17.64
C SER A 189 12.58 -17.38 -18.00
N ASP A 190 11.53 -17.67 -18.77
CA ASP A 190 10.47 -16.70 -19.11
C ASP A 190 9.72 -16.21 -17.86
N ALA A 191 9.63 -17.06 -16.82
CA ALA A 191 9.01 -16.67 -15.55
C ALA A 191 9.83 -15.62 -14.77
N ARG A 192 11.15 -15.54 -14.99
CA ARG A 192 12.03 -14.55 -14.34
C ARG A 192 12.01 -13.17 -15.00
N THR A 193 11.74 -13.12 -16.30
CA THR A 193 11.70 -11.85 -17.07
C THR A 193 10.41 -11.04 -16.85
N LEU A 194 9.36 -11.66 -16.28
CA LEU A 194 8.06 -11.02 -16.00
C LEU A 194 7.91 -10.47 -14.58
N VAL A 195 8.98 -10.43 -13.79
CA VAL A 195 9.01 -9.77 -12.48
C VAL A 195 9.81 -8.48 -12.63
N PRO A 196 9.17 -7.32 -12.87
CA PRO A 196 9.84 -6.04 -12.70
C PRO A 196 10.09 -5.86 -11.19
N LEU A 197 11.33 -5.52 -10.86
CA LEU A 197 11.77 -5.10 -9.53
C LEU A 197 11.02 -3.86 -9.02
#